data_8bf7bb82446cb43271fcb40aa22f5886
#
_entry.id   8bf7bb82446cb43271fcb40aa22f5886
#
_cell.length_a   1.000
_cell.length_b   1.000
_cell.length_c   1.000
_cell.angle_alpha   90.00
_cell.angle_beta   90.00
_cell.angle_gamma   90.00
#
_symmetry.space_group_name_H-M   'P 1'
#
loop_
_entity.id
_entity.type
_entity.pdbx_description
1 polymer ?
#
loop_
_entity_poly.entity_id
_entity_poly.type
_entity_poly.pdbx_seq_one_letter_code
_entity_poly.pdbx_strand_id
1 'polypeptide(L)'
;MKAQLFAVLILIGVIPMAIFAWVLIHTYYDEAINQRINSLQSHGDVISNLLVTTGYMTDNTISEANSEIAQVANIYDGRILVVDDNLKIIKDSYALEEGKTLISKEVIKSFKGDNNHYINKKKQYVEMTIPVTHTDSGKIIGVIIMN
;
A
#
# COMPACT_ATOMS: atom_id res chain seq x y z
N MET A 1 -10.19 -35.74 44.98
CA MET A 1 -8.81 -35.97 44.41
C MET A 1 -8.77 -36.21 42.90
N LYS A 2 -9.58 -37.09 42.33
CA LYS A 2 -9.55 -37.36 40.85
C LYS A 2 -9.93 -36.13 39.98
N ALA A 3 -10.94 -35.34 40.37
CA ALA A 3 -11.35 -34.13 39.64
C ALA A 3 -10.30 -33.00 39.69
N GLN A 4 -9.59 -32.85 40.77
CA GLN A 4 -8.51 -31.87 40.91
C GLN A 4 -7.29 -32.23 40.05
N LEU A 5 -6.95 -33.53 39.99
CA LEU A 5 -5.88 -34.03 39.14
C LEU A 5 -6.19 -33.82 37.63
N PHE A 6 -7.47 -34.04 37.26
CA PHE A 6 -7.94 -33.84 35.87
C PHE A 6 -7.94 -32.37 35.50
N ALA A 7 -8.33 -31.47 36.41
CA ALA A 7 -8.28 -30.02 36.17
C ALA A 7 -6.83 -29.50 36.01
N VAL A 8 -5.89 -30.01 36.77
CA VAL A 8 -4.47 -29.66 36.65
C VAL A 8 -3.89 -30.15 35.31
N LEU A 9 -4.24 -31.36 34.87
CA LEU A 9 -3.82 -31.88 33.57
C LEU A 9 -4.36 -31.06 32.39
N ILE A 10 -5.64 -30.64 32.47
CA ILE A 10 -6.23 -29.75 31.45
C ILE A 10 -5.52 -28.39 31.44
N LEU A 11 -5.25 -27.80 32.60
CA LEU A 11 -4.53 -26.52 32.72
C LEU A 11 -3.12 -26.60 32.11
N ILE A 12 -2.39 -27.67 32.39
CA ILE A 12 -1.03 -27.87 31.86
C ILE A 12 -1.05 -28.08 30.32
N GLY A 13 -2.08 -28.72 29.79
CA GLY A 13 -2.18 -28.96 28.33
C GLY A 13 -2.78 -27.80 27.55
N VAL A 14 -3.85 -27.19 28.04
CA VAL A 14 -4.62 -26.17 27.30
C VAL A 14 -3.94 -24.81 27.34
N ILE A 15 -3.33 -24.41 28.46
CA ILE A 15 -2.72 -23.07 28.57
C ILE A 15 -1.54 -22.88 27.61
N PRO A 16 -0.55 -23.80 27.52
CA PRO A 16 0.52 -23.65 26.55
C PRO A 16 0.03 -23.63 25.10
N MET A 17 -0.97 -24.44 24.79
CA MET A 17 -1.56 -24.49 23.45
C MET A 17 -2.27 -23.17 23.09
N ALA A 18 -2.99 -22.58 24.04
CA ALA A 18 -3.65 -21.30 23.86
C ALA A 18 -2.65 -20.16 23.66
N ILE A 19 -1.56 -20.14 24.45
CA ILE A 19 -0.48 -19.16 24.31
C ILE A 19 0.21 -19.30 22.94
N PHE A 20 0.52 -20.53 22.55
CA PHE A 20 1.15 -20.81 21.25
C PHE A 20 0.26 -20.39 20.09
N ALA A 21 -1.04 -20.73 20.13
CA ALA A 21 -2.01 -20.30 19.12
C ALA A 21 -2.10 -18.77 19.03
N TRP A 22 -2.13 -18.09 20.17
CA TRP A 22 -2.18 -16.61 20.22
C TRP A 22 -0.93 -15.97 19.60
N VAL A 23 0.26 -16.48 19.93
CA VAL A 23 1.53 -16.01 19.35
C VAL A 23 1.57 -16.24 17.84
N LEU A 24 1.16 -17.45 17.37
CA LEU A 24 1.13 -17.76 15.94
C LEU A 24 0.20 -16.83 15.17
N ILE A 25 -1.01 -16.59 15.67
CA ILE A 25 -1.98 -15.70 15.02
C ILE A 25 -1.42 -14.28 14.92
N HIS A 26 -0.82 -13.79 16.01
CA HIS A 26 -0.26 -12.42 16.03
C HIS A 26 0.92 -12.27 15.07
N THR A 27 1.86 -13.22 15.09
CA THR A 27 3.03 -13.20 14.21
C THR A 27 2.63 -13.33 12.73
N TYR A 28 1.67 -14.21 12.44
CA TYR A 28 1.19 -14.40 11.08
C TYR A 28 0.50 -13.15 10.52
N TYR A 29 -0.28 -12.45 11.34
CA TYR A 29 -0.97 -11.24 10.93
C TYR A 29 0.02 -10.10 10.61
N ASP A 30 1.02 -9.89 11.46
CA ASP A 30 2.03 -8.85 11.23
C ASP A 30 2.89 -9.15 9.99
N GLU A 31 3.26 -10.42 9.79
CA GLU A 31 4.02 -10.84 8.60
C GLU A 31 3.22 -10.65 7.31
N ALA A 32 1.94 -11.02 7.30
CA ALA A 32 1.07 -10.84 6.14
C ALA A 32 0.92 -9.36 5.75
N ILE A 33 0.80 -8.46 6.73
CA ILE A 33 0.75 -7.01 6.48
C ILE A 33 2.08 -6.52 5.89
N ASN A 34 3.21 -6.92 6.48
CA ASN A 34 4.52 -6.50 6.01
C ASN A 34 4.81 -6.99 4.58
N GLN A 35 4.45 -8.23 4.26
CA GLN A 35 4.55 -8.75 2.90
C GLN A 35 3.69 -7.94 1.91
N ARG A 36 2.47 -7.56 2.29
CA ARG A 36 1.61 -6.73 1.45
C ARG A 36 2.20 -5.33 1.24
N ILE A 37 2.74 -4.70 2.28
CA ILE A 37 3.42 -3.41 2.18
C ILE A 37 4.61 -3.48 1.23
N ASN A 38 5.49 -4.48 1.40
CA ASN A 38 6.66 -4.66 0.56
C ASN A 38 6.28 -4.92 -0.91
N SER A 39 5.23 -5.70 -1.13
CA SER A 39 4.73 -5.99 -2.47
C SER A 39 4.12 -4.75 -3.13
N LEU A 40 3.31 -3.96 -2.41
CA LEU A 40 2.79 -2.68 -2.88
C LEU A 40 3.92 -1.69 -3.21
N GLN A 41 4.93 -1.59 -2.35
CA GLN A 41 6.11 -0.74 -2.60
C GLN A 41 6.81 -1.14 -3.90
N SER A 42 7.08 -2.44 -4.10
CA SER A 42 7.75 -2.93 -5.30
C SER A 42 6.97 -2.63 -6.59
N HIS A 43 5.66 -2.84 -6.59
CA HIS A 43 4.82 -2.51 -7.75
C HIS A 43 4.69 -0.99 -7.96
N GLY A 44 4.62 -0.22 -6.89
CA GLY A 44 4.59 1.23 -6.97
C GLY A 44 5.88 1.82 -7.53
N ASP A 45 7.04 1.24 -7.18
CA ASP A 45 8.34 1.63 -7.75
C ASP A 45 8.41 1.29 -9.25
N VAL A 46 7.86 0.15 -9.66
CA VAL A 46 7.76 -0.22 -11.09
C VAL A 46 6.87 0.78 -11.84
N ILE A 47 5.69 1.10 -11.30
CA ILE A 47 4.81 2.11 -11.91
C ILE A 47 5.52 3.47 -11.95
N SER A 48 6.17 3.90 -10.86
CA SER A 48 6.90 5.18 -10.81
C SER A 48 7.95 5.26 -11.93
N ASN A 49 8.77 4.23 -12.09
CA ASN A 49 9.76 4.16 -13.17
C ASN A 49 9.09 4.21 -14.56
N LEU A 50 7.99 3.49 -14.75
CA LEU A 50 7.26 3.47 -16.01
C LEU A 50 6.70 4.86 -16.35
N LEU A 51 6.10 5.56 -15.38
CA LEU A 51 5.58 6.92 -15.56
C LEU A 51 6.66 7.90 -16.01
N VAL A 52 7.88 7.77 -15.45
CA VAL A 52 9.02 8.62 -15.81
C VAL A 52 9.55 8.26 -17.21
N THR A 53 9.82 6.99 -17.46
CA THR A 53 10.47 6.54 -18.73
C THR A 53 9.58 6.73 -19.93
N THR A 54 8.28 6.60 -19.78
CA THR A 54 7.31 6.82 -20.86
C THR A 54 6.92 8.28 -21.05
N GLY A 55 7.25 9.17 -20.12
CA GLY A 55 6.78 10.56 -20.14
C GLY A 55 5.29 10.72 -19.81
N TYR A 56 4.71 9.77 -19.09
CA TYR A 56 3.29 9.74 -18.72
C TYR A 56 2.81 10.99 -18.00
N MET A 57 3.67 11.62 -17.20
CA MET A 57 3.33 12.85 -16.47
C MET A 57 3.02 14.03 -17.39
N THR A 58 3.46 13.96 -18.66
CA THR A 58 3.15 14.95 -19.72
C THR A 58 2.01 14.49 -20.60
N ASP A 59 1.92 13.19 -20.89
CA ASP A 59 0.87 12.58 -21.71
C ASP A 59 0.30 11.33 -21.01
N ASN A 60 -0.81 11.50 -20.32
CA ASN A 60 -1.47 10.44 -19.56
C ASN A 60 -2.30 9.47 -20.42
N THR A 61 -2.20 9.55 -21.75
CA THR A 61 -2.89 8.64 -22.67
C THR A 61 -2.07 7.39 -22.99
N ILE A 62 -0.83 7.30 -22.52
CA ILE A 62 0.09 6.19 -22.80
C ILE A 62 -0.50 4.87 -22.28
N SER A 63 -0.81 3.97 -23.22
CA SER A 63 -1.56 2.74 -22.95
C SER A 63 -0.81 1.74 -22.08
N GLU A 64 0.52 1.69 -22.19
CA GLU A 64 1.37 0.80 -21.40
C GLU A 64 1.28 1.13 -19.90
N ALA A 65 1.43 2.40 -19.55
CA ALA A 65 1.30 2.86 -18.17
C ALA A 65 -0.12 2.67 -17.63
N ASN A 66 -1.14 2.97 -18.44
CA ASN A 66 -2.54 2.74 -18.07
C ASN A 66 -2.85 1.26 -17.83
N SER A 67 -2.27 0.36 -18.63
CA SER A 67 -2.43 -1.09 -18.48
C SER A 67 -1.78 -1.60 -17.21
N GLU A 68 -0.56 -1.14 -16.89
CA GLU A 68 0.14 -1.51 -15.66
C GLU A 68 -0.62 -1.04 -14.41
N ILE A 69 -1.07 0.22 -14.39
CA ILE A 69 -1.88 0.78 -13.30
C ILE A 69 -3.16 -0.07 -13.08
N ALA A 70 -3.85 -0.42 -14.17
CA ALA A 70 -5.07 -1.22 -14.09
C ALA A 70 -4.78 -2.65 -13.61
N GLN A 71 -3.70 -3.27 -14.07
CA GLN A 71 -3.30 -4.61 -13.66
C GLN A 71 -2.96 -4.66 -12.18
N VAL A 72 -2.15 -3.75 -11.69
CA VAL A 72 -1.77 -3.68 -10.26
C VAL A 72 -3.00 -3.39 -9.39
N ALA A 73 -3.87 -2.47 -9.80
CA ALA A 73 -5.13 -2.20 -9.09
C ALA A 73 -5.99 -3.47 -8.95
N ASN A 74 -6.09 -4.28 -10.01
CA ASN A 74 -6.82 -5.55 -9.98
C ASN A 74 -6.16 -6.61 -9.08
N ILE A 75 -4.81 -6.74 -9.12
CA ILE A 75 -4.08 -7.72 -8.29
C ILE A 75 -4.34 -7.49 -6.79
N TYR A 76 -4.41 -6.23 -6.38
CA TYR A 76 -4.55 -5.87 -4.97
C TYR A 76 -5.99 -5.60 -4.55
N ASP A 77 -6.95 -5.68 -5.48
CA ASP A 77 -8.33 -5.24 -5.25
C ASP A 77 -8.36 -3.84 -4.64
N GLY A 78 -7.54 -2.95 -5.21
CA GLY A 78 -7.26 -1.64 -4.67
C GLY A 78 -7.40 -0.53 -5.71
N ARG A 79 -7.32 0.71 -5.24
CA ARG A 79 -7.39 1.90 -6.08
C ARG A 79 -6.01 2.55 -6.20
N ILE A 80 -5.64 2.92 -7.42
CA ILE A 80 -4.40 3.64 -7.70
C ILE A 80 -4.74 5.00 -8.29
N LEU A 81 -4.17 6.04 -7.68
CA LEU A 81 -4.24 7.42 -8.14
C LEU A 81 -2.84 7.89 -8.52
N VAL A 82 -2.74 8.65 -9.61
CA VAL A 82 -1.52 9.38 -9.99
C VAL A 82 -1.82 10.87 -9.92
N VAL A 83 -1.04 11.59 -9.13
CA VAL A 83 -1.19 13.03 -8.86
C VAL A 83 0.01 13.76 -9.43
N ASP A 84 -0.22 14.85 -10.17
CA ASP A 84 0.84 15.70 -10.74
C ASP A 84 1.39 16.72 -9.72
N ASP A 85 2.38 17.50 -10.12
CA ASP A 85 3.01 18.55 -9.29
C ASP A 85 2.10 19.75 -9.01
N ASN A 86 0.92 19.84 -9.65
CA ASN A 86 -0.15 20.78 -9.34
C ASN A 86 -1.20 20.20 -8.39
N LEU A 87 -0.93 19.04 -7.79
CA LEU A 87 -1.85 18.29 -6.92
C LEU A 87 -3.13 17.85 -7.63
N LYS A 88 -3.10 17.72 -8.95
CA LYS A 88 -4.23 17.26 -9.75
C LYS A 88 -4.13 15.76 -10.02
N ILE A 89 -5.23 15.05 -9.85
CA ILE A 89 -5.34 13.62 -10.20
C ILE A 89 -5.35 13.51 -11.72
N ILE A 90 -4.28 13.01 -12.30
CA ILE A 90 -4.16 12.78 -13.75
C ILE A 90 -4.59 11.38 -14.15
N LYS A 91 -4.59 10.42 -13.20
CA LYS A 91 -5.10 9.07 -13.39
C LYS A 91 -5.75 8.53 -12.12
N ASP A 92 -6.85 7.84 -12.31
CA ASP A 92 -7.57 7.11 -11.28
C ASP A 92 -7.99 5.75 -11.87
N SER A 93 -7.53 4.65 -11.29
CA SER A 93 -7.87 3.31 -11.76
C SER A 93 -9.38 3.02 -11.74
N TYR A 94 -10.15 3.75 -10.93
CA TYR A 94 -11.62 3.66 -10.89
C TYR A 94 -12.31 4.75 -11.74
N ALA A 95 -11.55 5.66 -12.36
CA ALA A 95 -12.06 6.77 -13.17
C ALA A 95 -13.09 7.67 -12.46
N LEU A 96 -13.04 7.81 -11.13
CA LEU A 96 -14.03 8.55 -10.34
C LEU A 96 -13.61 10.00 -10.08
N GLU A 97 -12.30 10.28 -10.00
CA GLU A 97 -11.79 11.57 -9.51
C GLU A 97 -10.73 12.19 -10.43
N GLU A 98 -10.58 11.69 -11.64
CA GLU A 98 -9.66 12.29 -12.63
C GLU A 98 -9.98 13.77 -12.84
N GLY A 99 -8.97 14.60 -12.86
CA GLY A 99 -9.09 16.06 -13.03
C GLY A 99 -9.36 16.84 -11.75
N LYS A 100 -9.69 16.20 -10.63
CA LYS A 100 -9.86 16.86 -9.34
C LYS A 100 -8.52 17.18 -8.67
N THR A 101 -8.51 18.17 -7.79
CA THR A 101 -7.35 18.47 -6.94
C THR A 101 -7.40 17.62 -5.68
N LEU A 102 -6.28 16.98 -5.35
CA LEU A 102 -6.13 16.16 -4.16
C LEU A 102 -5.08 16.78 -3.22
N ILE A 103 -5.55 17.31 -2.11
CA ILE A 103 -4.70 17.87 -1.06
C ILE A 103 -4.84 16.98 0.18
N SER A 104 -3.84 16.12 0.43
CA SER A 104 -3.76 15.35 1.66
C SER A 104 -2.38 15.55 2.32
N LYS A 105 -2.31 15.25 3.61
CA LYS A 105 -1.05 15.33 4.36
C LYS A 105 -0.01 14.36 3.80
N GLU A 106 -0.45 13.21 3.39
CA GLU A 106 0.36 12.11 2.86
C GLU A 106 0.95 12.49 1.49
N VAL A 107 0.14 13.06 0.60
CA VAL A 107 0.60 13.58 -0.71
C VAL A 107 1.63 14.68 -0.53
N ILE A 108 1.37 15.65 0.37
CA ILE A 108 2.32 16.75 0.62
C ILE A 108 3.65 16.23 1.18
N LYS A 109 3.63 15.22 2.06
CA LYS A 109 4.84 14.58 2.57
C LYS A 109 5.62 13.87 1.47
N SER A 110 4.92 13.14 0.60
CA SER A 110 5.53 12.44 -0.52
C SER A 110 6.22 13.40 -1.49
N PHE A 111 5.65 14.60 -1.76
CA PHE A 111 6.32 15.64 -2.52
C PHE A 111 7.59 16.21 -1.85
N LYS A 112 7.78 15.96 -0.55
CA LYS A 112 9.03 16.27 0.19
C LYS A 112 10.05 15.14 0.18
N GLY A 113 9.75 14.03 -0.50
CA GLY A 113 10.61 12.86 -0.61
C GLY A 113 10.35 11.75 0.41
N ASP A 114 9.30 11.89 1.22
CA ASP A 114 8.94 10.84 2.18
C ASP A 114 8.08 9.76 1.50
N ASN A 115 8.60 8.53 1.40
CA ASN A 115 7.78 7.35 1.10
C ASN A 115 7.02 6.98 2.36
N ASN A 116 5.70 7.09 2.32
CA ASN A 116 4.88 6.81 3.48
C ASN A 116 3.86 5.71 3.19
N HIS A 117 3.68 4.84 4.17
CA HIS A 117 2.50 3.98 4.21
C HIS A 117 1.70 4.30 5.49
N TYR A 118 0.39 4.26 5.36
CA TYR A 118 -0.54 4.43 6.46
C TYR A 118 -1.44 3.21 6.57
N ILE A 119 -1.45 2.59 7.75
CA ILE A 119 -2.30 1.44 8.04
C ILE A 119 -3.52 1.91 8.81
N ASN A 120 -4.69 1.85 8.19
CA ASN A 120 -5.93 2.08 8.90
C ASN A 120 -6.45 0.79 9.54
N LYS A 121 -6.08 0.56 10.80
CA LYS A 121 -6.48 -0.64 11.54
C LYS A 121 -7.99 -0.80 11.72
N LYS A 122 -8.75 0.31 11.73
CA LYS A 122 -10.23 0.26 11.86
C LYS A 122 -10.92 -0.18 10.59
N LYS A 123 -10.42 0.25 9.44
CA LYS A 123 -10.98 -0.06 8.12
C LYS A 123 -10.22 -1.17 7.41
N GLN A 124 -9.16 -1.69 8.00
CA GLN A 124 -8.33 -2.79 7.48
C GLN A 124 -7.77 -2.54 6.06
N TYR A 125 -7.38 -1.30 5.76
CA TYR A 125 -6.68 -1.00 4.52
C TYR A 125 -5.30 -0.37 4.77
N VAL A 126 -4.43 -0.55 3.80
CA VAL A 126 -3.11 0.08 3.73
C VAL A 126 -3.18 1.14 2.64
N GLU A 127 -2.81 2.37 2.97
CA GLU A 127 -2.60 3.45 2.00
C GLU A 127 -1.11 3.71 1.90
N MET A 128 -0.59 3.75 0.68
CA MET A 128 0.82 3.99 0.40
C MET A 128 0.95 5.14 -0.59
N THR A 129 1.91 6.04 -0.35
CA THR A 129 2.27 7.11 -1.25
C THR A 129 3.72 6.93 -1.72
N ILE A 130 3.95 7.01 -3.02
CA ILE A 130 5.24 6.82 -3.66
C ILE A 130 5.54 8.03 -4.54
N PRO A 131 6.65 8.77 -4.31
CA PRO A 131 7.00 9.89 -5.16
C PRO A 131 7.48 9.42 -6.53
N VAL A 132 7.05 10.11 -7.57
CA VAL A 132 7.54 9.95 -8.95
C VAL A 132 8.65 10.96 -9.16
N THR A 133 9.89 10.48 -9.25
CA THR A 133 11.08 11.32 -9.30
C THR A 133 11.69 11.32 -10.70
N HIS A 134 11.88 12.49 -11.29
CA HIS A 134 12.52 12.63 -12.60
C HIS A 134 13.98 12.21 -12.51
N THR A 135 14.41 11.29 -13.40
CA THR A 135 15.72 10.64 -13.33
C THR A 135 16.89 11.60 -13.37
N ASP A 136 16.85 12.61 -14.25
CA ASP A 136 18.00 13.50 -14.47
C ASP A 136 18.10 14.64 -13.45
N SER A 137 16.96 15.14 -12.98
CA SER A 137 16.92 16.31 -12.09
C SER A 137 16.75 15.98 -10.62
N GLY A 138 16.35 14.74 -10.29
CA GLY A 138 15.98 14.35 -8.93
C GLY A 138 14.72 15.08 -8.40
N LYS A 139 14.03 15.85 -9.24
CA LYS A 139 12.81 16.57 -8.85
C LYS A 139 11.64 15.60 -8.79
N ILE A 140 10.83 15.69 -7.76
CA ILE A 140 9.55 14.96 -7.67
C ILE A 140 8.55 15.67 -8.58
N ILE A 141 8.02 14.95 -9.56
CA ILE A 141 7.10 15.43 -10.59
C ILE A 141 5.68 14.92 -10.40
N GLY A 142 5.48 14.03 -9.44
CA GLY A 142 4.18 13.49 -9.11
C GLY A 142 4.22 12.55 -7.92
N VAL A 143 3.06 12.03 -7.54
CA VAL A 143 2.89 11.05 -6.46
C VAL A 143 1.89 9.98 -6.88
N ILE A 144 2.24 8.73 -6.65
CA ILE A 144 1.33 7.59 -6.78
C ILE A 144 0.73 7.31 -5.40
N ILE A 145 -0.58 7.10 -5.35
CA ILE A 145 -1.31 6.68 -4.15
C ILE A 145 -1.93 5.33 -4.44
N MET A 146 -1.68 4.37 -3.57
CA MET A 146 -2.22 3.00 -3.63
C MET A 146 -2.98 2.72 -2.34
N ASN A 147 -4.28 2.36 -2.43
CA ASN A 147 -5.14 2.06 -1.27
C ASN A 147 -6.10 0.89 -1.52
#